data_411f616c556c589cb7694f49cae2a6f9
#
_entry.id   411f616c556c589cb7694f49cae2a6f9
#
_cell.length_a   1.000
_cell.length_b   1.000
_cell.length_c   1.000
_cell.angle_alpha   90.00
_cell.angle_beta   90.00
_cell.angle_gamma   90.00
#
_symmetry.space_group_name_H-M   'P 1'
#
loop_
_entity.id
_entity.type
_entity.pdbx_description
1 polymer ?
#
loop_
_entity_poly.entity_id
_entity_poly.type
_entity_poly.pdbx_seq_one_letter_code
_entity_poly.pdbx_strand_id
1 'polypeptide(L)'
;MKYISFLLLFLFLVFDLNAQNDDWESYGKDPGGGHFSKATEITPDNVKNLERIWVHRSGDYHAGLNWTEDVIPDSSQQTSFQATPILVNETLYYCTPYNRIFALDPETGEEKWVFDPKIDIEGKGILHCRGVSSWIDKEKNQTDECYHRIIAGTIDAELFAIDGKTGKLCKDFGESGRVDLRSGLGDHNPAFYYINSPPAIINDLIVTGGSIADNVSTTVPGGVVRAYNIRTGELVWYWDPIPPNQEPIIDDTGRQLYQRGTTNVWSIISADPELNLVYLPTGNTAADNYGGHRNGLDYYSSSVVALNASTGEVVWHFQTVHHDIWDYDVPSQPTFYDVKKDGKMIKALAQTTKMGFVFLLNRETGEPIFPIEERDVPQGAVEGDYVTKTQPFPTKPKPLTPTYLDPDDVFGFTPWDRGYCKKAAQDLRNEGLYTPPSLEGSVHYPSAIGGANWGGPAIDSSRNILIANTMNLSSTIVMVPRSECDKALKELARDSVQSRFSALQQ
;
A
#
# COMPACT_ATOMS: atom_id res chain seq x y z
N MET A 1 -60.68 -42.43 -42.81
CA MET A 1 -59.65 -42.55 -41.76
C MET A 1 -58.55 -41.58 -42.08
N LYS A 2 -58.50 -40.44 -41.40
CA LYS A 2 -57.48 -39.42 -41.58
C LYS A 2 -56.55 -39.50 -40.37
N TYR A 3 -55.26 -39.79 -40.57
CA TYR A 3 -54.21 -39.73 -39.55
C TYR A 3 -53.72 -38.30 -39.46
N ILE A 4 -53.87 -37.66 -38.29
CA ILE A 4 -53.31 -36.41 -37.95
C ILE A 4 -51.99 -36.70 -37.17
N SER A 5 -50.85 -36.44 -37.82
CA SER A 5 -49.54 -36.49 -37.15
C SER A 5 -49.31 -35.20 -36.34
N PHE A 6 -49.22 -35.33 -35.03
CA PHE A 6 -48.81 -34.27 -34.15
C PHE A 6 -47.30 -34.22 -34.16
N LEU A 7 -46.73 -33.13 -34.74
CA LEU A 7 -45.32 -32.81 -34.68
C LEU A 7 -45.07 -32.02 -33.39
N LEU A 8 -44.49 -32.64 -32.37
CA LEU A 8 -44.02 -31.97 -31.16
C LEU A 8 -42.70 -31.26 -31.48
N LEU A 9 -42.78 -29.95 -31.60
CA LEU A 9 -41.62 -29.07 -31.74
C LEU A 9 -41.01 -28.87 -30.32
N PHE A 10 -39.91 -29.57 -29.99
CA PHE A 10 -39.10 -29.29 -28.81
C PHE A 10 -38.29 -28.02 -29.09
N LEU A 11 -38.73 -26.88 -28.55
CA LEU A 11 -37.90 -25.68 -28.43
C LEU A 11 -36.83 -25.98 -27.37
N PHE A 12 -35.63 -26.30 -27.80
CA PHE A 12 -34.45 -26.17 -26.93
C PHE A 12 -34.17 -24.67 -26.74
N LEU A 13 -34.60 -24.13 -25.62
CA LEU A 13 -34.04 -22.87 -25.09
C LEU A 13 -32.57 -23.17 -24.75
N VAL A 14 -31.72 -22.87 -25.69
CA VAL A 14 -30.27 -22.70 -25.38
C VAL A 14 -30.20 -21.43 -24.53
N PHE A 15 -30.17 -21.61 -23.22
CA PHE A 15 -29.65 -20.57 -22.36
C PHE A 15 -28.17 -20.45 -22.74
N ASP A 16 -27.80 -19.39 -23.47
CA ASP A 16 -26.43 -18.90 -23.49
C ASP A 16 -26.09 -18.54 -22.05
N LEU A 17 -25.55 -19.51 -21.32
CA LEU A 17 -24.74 -19.26 -20.16
C LEU A 17 -23.45 -18.60 -20.68
N ASN A 18 -23.54 -17.34 -21.09
CA ASN A 18 -22.38 -16.45 -21.04
C ASN A 18 -22.08 -16.27 -19.54
N ALA A 19 -21.36 -17.21 -18.96
CA ALA A 19 -20.60 -16.96 -17.75
C ALA A 19 -19.70 -15.78 -18.12
N GLN A 20 -20.08 -14.60 -17.71
CA GLN A 20 -19.28 -13.40 -17.86
C GLN A 20 -18.02 -13.74 -17.05
N ASN A 21 -16.90 -13.91 -17.75
CA ASN A 21 -15.63 -14.24 -17.11
C ASN A 21 -15.31 -13.06 -16.16
N ASP A 22 -15.60 -13.22 -14.88
CA ASP A 22 -15.43 -12.20 -13.85
C ASP A 22 -14.06 -12.40 -13.19
N ASP A 23 -13.00 -12.52 -14.01
CA ASP A 23 -11.63 -12.66 -13.58
C ASP A 23 -11.26 -11.53 -12.62
N TRP A 24 -10.39 -11.82 -11.67
CA TRP A 24 -9.84 -10.86 -10.72
C TRP A 24 -8.38 -10.56 -11.10
N GLU A 25 -8.21 -9.78 -12.18
CA GLU A 25 -6.93 -9.64 -12.89
C GLU A 25 -5.86 -8.82 -12.16
N SER A 26 -6.27 -8.02 -11.18
CA SER A 26 -5.38 -7.12 -10.41
C SER A 26 -5.70 -7.18 -8.93
N TYR A 27 -4.85 -6.61 -8.08
CA TYR A 27 -5.04 -6.53 -6.64
C TYR A 27 -6.46 -6.06 -6.25
N GLY A 28 -6.94 -4.99 -6.85
CA GLY A 28 -8.29 -4.44 -6.63
C GLY A 28 -9.31 -4.88 -7.67
N LYS A 29 -9.17 -6.07 -8.29
CA LYS A 29 -9.93 -6.60 -9.41
C LYS A 29 -9.55 -5.98 -10.76
N ASP A 30 -9.45 -4.69 -10.83
CA ASP A 30 -9.04 -3.91 -12.01
C ASP A 30 -7.92 -2.91 -11.62
N PRO A 31 -7.22 -2.30 -12.59
CA PRO A 31 -6.15 -1.36 -12.30
C PRO A 31 -6.58 -0.11 -11.52
N GLY A 32 -7.87 0.20 -11.48
CA GLY A 32 -8.45 1.31 -10.72
C GLY A 32 -8.82 0.95 -9.27
N GLY A 33 -8.69 -0.32 -8.87
CA GLY A 33 -8.80 -0.72 -7.47
C GLY A 33 -10.23 -0.78 -6.91
N GLY A 34 -11.23 -1.11 -7.73
CA GLY A 34 -12.64 -1.08 -7.32
C GLY A 34 -13.05 -2.13 -6.28
N HIS A 35 -12.30 -3.22 -6.13
CA HIS A 35 -12.57 -4.33 -5.19
C HIS A 35 -14.01 -4.84 -5.22
N PHE A 36 -14.63 -4.86 -6.39
CA PHE A 36 -16.03 -5.19 -6.56
C PHE A 36 -16.25 -6.19 -7.70
N SER A 37 -16.87 -7.33 -7.39
CA SER A 37 -17.34 -8.30 -8.40
C SER A 37 -18.78 -8.00 -8.79
N LYS A 38 -19.09 -8.15 -10.08
CA LYS A 38 -20.46 -8.10 -10.61
C LYS A 38 -21.17 -9.44 -10.55
N ALA A 39 -20.50 -10.49 -10.08
CA ALA A 39 -21.07 -11.82 -9.88
C ALA A 39 -22.29 -11.75 -8.95
N THR A 40 -23.34 -12.47 -9.28
CA THR A 40 -24.65 -12.41 -8.60
C THR A 40 -25.06 -13.73 -7.95
N GLU A 41 -24.21 -14.74 -8.00
CA GLU A 41 -24.49 -16.07 -7.45
C GLU A 41 -24.55 -16.07 -5.93
N ILE A 42 -23.73 -15.21 -5.27
CA ILE A 42 -23.76 -15.04 -3.82
C ILE A 42 -24.65 -13.84 -3.49
N THR A 43 -25.69 -14.10 -2.71
CA THR A 43 -26.71 -13.12 -2.33
C THR A 43 -26.87 -13.06 -0.80
N PRO A 44 -27.53 -12.02 -0.24
CA PRO A 44 -27.87 -11.98 1.18
C PRO A 44 -28.67 -13.21 1.66
N ASP A 45 -29.43 -13.84 0.78
CA ASP A 45 -30.26 -15.00 1.15
C ASP A 45 -29.45 -16.29 1.24
N ASN A 46 -28.41 -16.47 0.39
CA ASN A 46 -27.64 -17.70 0.30
C ASN A 46 -26.24 -17.64 0.90
N VAL A 47 -25.69 -16.44 1.21
CA VAL A 47 -24.34 -16.28 1.79
C VAL A 47 -24.11 -17.11 3.06
N LYS A 48 -25.16 -17.36 3.85
CA LYS A 48 -25.13 -18.22 5.04
C LYS A 48 -24.89 -19.71 4.73
N ASN A 49 -25.05 -20.10 3.49
CA ASN A 49 -24.87 -21.48 3.03
C ASN A 49 -23.47 -21.73 2.45
N LEU A 50 -22.59 -20.71 2.45
CA LEU A 50 -21.21 -20.87 1.99
C LEU A 50 -20.47 -21.88 2.87
N GLU A 51 -19.80 -22.83 2.22
CA GLU A 51 -18.95 -23.83 2.86
C GLU A 51 -17.52 -23.69 2.37
N ARG A 52 -16.56 -23.92 3.28
CA ARG A 52 -15.16 -23.95 2.91
C ARG A 52 -14.84 -25.27 2.23
N ILE A 53 -14.53 -25.25 0.93
CA ILE A 53 -14.26 -26.45 0.13
C ILE A 53 -12.80 -26.90 0.19
N TRP A 54 -11.85 -25.98 0.34
CA TRP A 54 -10.43 -26.30 0.50
C TRP A 54 -9.68 -25.26 1.32
N VAL A 55 -8.46 -25.57 1.70
CA VAL A 55 -7.50 -24.67 2.38
C VAL A 55 -6.11 -24.96 1.85
N HIS A 56 -5.45 -23.96 1.31
CA HIS A 56 -4.03 -24.02 0.99
C HIS A 56 -3.20 -23.50 2.16
N ARG A 57 -2.09 -24.18 2.47
CA ARG A 57 -1.14 -23.78 3.52
C ARG A 57 0.26 -23.67 2.92
N SER A 58 0.74 -22.44 2.75
CA SER A 58 2.07 -22.18 2.20
C SER A 58 3.23 -22.67 3.09
N GLY A 59 3.00 -22.79 4.38
CA GLY A 59 4.04 -23.12 5.36
C GLY A 59 4.90 -21.91 5.78
N ASP A 60 4.67 -20.74 5.22
CA ASP A 60 5.43 -19.52 5.54
C ASP A 60 4.85 -18.88 6.80
N TYR A 61 5.42 -19.24 7.91
CA TYR A 61 5.02 -18.71 9.21
C TYR A 61 6.22 -18.54 10.14
N HIS A 62 6.36 -17.33 10.69
CA HIS A 62 7.29 -17.01 11.76
C HIS A 62 6.62 -16.06 12.75
N ALA A 63 6.53 -16.47 14.01
CA ALA A 63 5.79 -15.71 15.04
C ALA A 63 6.54 -14.46 15.52
N GLY A 64 7.82 -14.34 15.21
CA GLY A 64 8.69 -13.26 15.72
C GLY A 64 9.05 -13.36 17.19
N LEU A 65 8.45 -14.28 17.94
CA LEU A 65 8.60 -14.41 19.39
C LEU A 65 9.06 -15.82 19.74
N ASN A 66 10.36 -16.02 19.91
CA ASN A 66 10.86 -17.18 20.65
C ASN A 66 10.85 -16.82 22.13
N TRP A 67 9.78 -17.13 22.84
CA TRP A 67 9.68 -17.01 24.29
C TRP A 67 10.52 -18.11 24.95
N THR A 68 11.82 -17.89 25.03
CA THR A 68 12.67 -18.58 26.02
C THR A 68 13.07 -17.56 27.06
N GLU A 69 13.06 -17.94 28.33
CA GLU A 69 13.26 -17.03 29.49
C GLU A 69 14.57 -16.22 29.42
N ASP A 70 15.51 -16.61 28.56
CA ASP A 70 16.86 -16.04 28.46
C ASP A 70 17.14 -15.28 27.16
N VAL A 71 16.18 -15.18 26.21
CA VAL A 71 16.39 -14.51 24.92
C VAL A 71 15.29 -13.48 24.73
N ILE A 72 15.68 -12.20 24.61
CA ILE A 72 14.76 -11.17 24.10
C ILE A 72 14.39 -11.59 22.69
N PRO A 73 13.08 -11.71 22.40
CA PRO A 73 12.64 -12.14 21.08
C PRO A 73 13.26 -11.24 20.03
N ASP A 74 13.88 -11.81 19.01
CA ASP A 74 14.18 -11.09 17.79
C ASP A 74 12.82 -10.81 17.13
N SER A 75 12.21 -9.68 17.49
CA SER A 75 10.94 -9.20 16.92
C SER A 75 11.07 -8.87 15.44
N SER A 76 12.29 -8.94 14.90
CA SER A 76 12.62 -8.50 13.56
C SER A 76 12.17 -9.43 12.44
N GLN A 77 11.74 -10.66 12.75
CA GLN A 77 11.39 -11.66 11.71
C GLN A 77 9.94 -12.16 11.83
N GLN A 78 8.98 -11.26 11.93
CA GLN A 78 7.58 -11.65 11.91
C GLN A 78 7.08 -11.85 10.48
N THR A 79 6.22 -12.85 10.26
CA THR A 79 5.48 -12.98 9.02
C THR A 79 4.08 -12.40 9.16
N SER A 80 3.67 -11.61 8.17
CA SER A 80 2.31 -11.09 8.04
C SER A 80 1.72 -11.48 6.69
N PHE A 81 0.71 -12.32 6.67
CA PHE A 81 0.05 -12.73 5.44
C PHE A 81 -0.94 -11.64 4.99
N GLN A 82 -0.55 -10.83 4.00
CA GLN A 82 -1.31 -9.67 3.52
C GLN A 82 -1.78 -9.81 2.07
N ALA A 83 -1.50 -10.94 1.41
CA ALA A 83 -1.73 -11.10 -0.01
C ALA A 83 -3.23 -11.13 -0.36
N THR A 84 -3.59 -10.36 -1.40
CA THR A 84 -4.83 -10.53 -2.15
C THR A 84 -4.51 -11.37 -3.38
N PRO A 85 -5.12 -12.57 -3.53
CA PRO A 85 -4.94 -13.38 -4.73
C PRO A 85 -5.54 -12.71 -5.97
N ILE A 86 -4.95 -12.98 -7.14
CA ILE A 86 -5.55 -12.68 -8.43
C ILE A 86 -6.03 -13.97 -9.10
N LEU A 87 -7.10 -13.89 -9.90
CA LEU A 87 -7.64 -14.99 -10.69
C LEU A 87 -7.55 -14.60 -12.16
N VAL A 88 -6.73 -15.33 -12.92
CA VAL A 88 -6.53 -15.09 -14.35
C VAL A 88 -6.42 -16.41 -15.08
N ASN A 89 -7.16 -16.57 -16.17
CA ASN A 89 -7.14 -17.79 -16.99
C ASN A 89 -7.28 -19.07 -16.13
N GLU A 90 -8.33 -19.15 -15.31
CA GLU A 90 -8.63 -20.31 -14.46
C GLU A 90 -7.45 -20.71 -13.54
N THR A 91 -6.67 -19.74 -13.10
CA THR A 91 -5.55 -19.97 -12.19
C THR A 91 -5.51 -18.87 -11.15
N LEU A 92 -5.46 -19.26 -9.88
CA LEU A 92 -5.33 -18.36 -8.75
C LEU A 92 -3.87 -18.20 -8.41
N TYR A 93 -3.39 -16.94 -8.44
CA TYR A 93 -2.01 -16.59 -8.10
C TYR A 93 -1.96 -15.74 -6.84
N TYR A 94 -1.03 -16.05 -5.97
CA TYR A 94 -0.77 -15.21 -4.80
C TYR A 94 0.69 -15.33 -4.34
N CYS A 95 1.17 -14.35 -3.58
CA CYS A 95 2.48 -14.39 -2.93
C CYS A 95 2.36 -14.64 -1.42
N THR A 96 3.44 -15.09 -0.83
CA THR A 96 3.54 -15.38 0.61
C THR A 96 4.45 -14.37 1.32
N PRO A 97 4.51 -14.37 2.66
CA PRO A 97 5.46 -13.55 3.40
C PRO A 97 6.93 -13.75 2.99
N TYR A 98 7.31 -14.96 2.57
CA TYR A 98 8.65 -15.23 2.02
C TYR A 98 8.78 -14.96 0.52
N ASN A 99 7.85 -14.16 -0.03
CA ASN A 99 7.75 -13.81 -1.44
C ASN A 99 7.70 -15.01 -2.41
N ARG A 100 7.37 -16.22 -1.91
CA ARG A 100 7.07 -17.34 -2.79
C ARG A 100 5.77 -17.08 -3.51
N ILE A 101 5.69 -17.45 -4.79
CA ILE A 101 4.51 -17.27 -5.62
C ILE A 101 3.92 -18.64 -5.91
N PHE A 102 2.65 -18.79 -5.59
CA PHE A 102 1.88 -20.01 -5.85
C PHE A 102 0.88 -19.78 -6.97
N ALA A 103 0.75 -20.78 -7.83
CA ALA A 103 -0.35 -20.91 -8.77
C ALA A 103 -1.20 -22.11 -8.38
N LEU A 104 -2.46 -21.88 -8.12
CA LEU A 104 -3.40 -22.90 -7.67
C LEU A 104 -4.53 -23.09 -8.66
N ASP A 105 -5.09 -24.29 -8.69
CA ASP A 105 -6.38 -24.53 -9.25
C ASP A 105 -7.47 -23.90 -8.35
N PRO A 106 -8.33 -23.02 -8.85
CA PRO A 106 -9.29 -22.30 -8.02
C PRO A 106 -10.42 -23.19 -7.46
N GLU A 107 -10.73 -24.33 -8.11
CA GLU A 107 -11.79 -25.22 -7.67
C GLU A 107 -11.32 -26.20 -6.59
N THR A 108 -10.09 -26.70 -6.71
CA THR A 108 -9.56 -27.76 -5.84
C THR A 108 -8.53 -27.26 -4.83
N GLY A 109 -7.90 -26.13 -5.08
CA GLY A 109 -6.76 -25.62 -4.28
C GLY A 109 -5.46 -26.37 -4.52
N GLU A 110 -5.39 -27.25 -5.52
CA GLU A 110 -4.17 -27.98 -5.86
C GLU A 110 -3.12 -27.06 -6.46
N GLU A 111 -1.85 -27.28 -6.09
CA GLU A 111 -0.72 -26.51 -6.60
C GLU A 111 -0.42 -26.90 -8.05
N LYS A 112 -0.56 -25.94 -8.98
CA LYS A 112 -0.09 -26.08 -10.36
C LYS A 112 1.43 -25.93 -10.43
N TRP A 113 1.96 -24.93 -9.69
CA TRP A 113 3.38 -24.68 -9.51
C TRP A 113 3.64 -23.74 -8.33
N VAL A 114 4.88 -23.72 -7.86
CA VAL A 114 5.41 -22.75 -6.91
C VAL A 114 6.75 -22.19 -7.42
N PHE A 115 6.91 -20.90 -7.33
CA PHE A 115 8.19 -20.20 -7.54
C PHE A 115 8.73 -19.69 -6.21
N ASP A 116 9.99 -19.99 -5.90
CA ASP A 116 10.68 -19.56 -4.69
C ASP A 116 11.87 -18.67 -5.07
N PRO A 117 11.81 -17.34 -4.80
CA PRO A 117 12.87 -16.40 -5.12
C PRO A 117 14.14 -16.62 -4.30
N LYS A 118 14.07 -17.35 -3.18
CA LYS A 118 15.18 -17.56 -2.23
C LYS A 118 15.63 -16.24 -1.59
N ILE A 119 14.68 -15.49 -1.06
CA ILE A 119 14.97 -14.21 -0.39
C ILE A 119 15.90 -14.41 0.82
N ASP A 120 16.73 -13.41 1.08
CA ASP A 120 17.48 -13.30 2.32
C ASP A 120 16.61 -12.62 3.38
N ILE A 121 16.31 -13.33 4.47
CA ILE A 121 15.49 -12.84 5.56
C ILE A 121 16.29 -12.27 6.73
N GLU A 122 17.62 -12.42 6.71
CA GLU A 122 18.47 -11.98 7.81
C GLU A 122 18.42 -10.45 7.98
N GLY A 123 18.19 -10.00 9.20
CA GLY A 123 18.10 -8.57 9.54
C GLY A 123 16.88 -7.83 8.99
N LYS A 124 15.94 -8.54 8.35
CA LYS A 124 14.69 -7.95 7.86
C LYS A 124 13.60 -8.00 8.92
N GLY A 125 12.79 -6.96 8.94
CA GLY A 125 11.69 -6.81 9.89
C GLY A 125 10.47 -7.68 9.57
N ILE A 126 9.30 -7.07 9.40
CA ILE A 126 8.07 -7.80 9.08
C ILE A 126 8.11 -8.28 7.63
N LEU A 127 8.12 -9.60 7.45
CA LEU A 127 8.08 -10.23 6.13
C LEU A 127 6.63 -10.27 5.64
N HIS A 128 6.37 -9.67 4.49
CA HIS A 128 5.03 -9.64 3.88
C HIS A 128 5.07 -9.40 2.38
N CYS A 129 4.01 -9.80 1.70
CA CYS A 129 3.74 -9.50 0.31
C CYS A 129 2.23 -9.25 0.16
N ARG A 130 1.82 -8.21 -0.58
CA ARG A 130 0.41 -7.86 -0.74
C ARG A 130 -0.22 -8.44 -2.00
N GLY A 131 0.58 -8.83 -2.99
CA GLY A 131 0.05 -9.40 -4.22
C GLY A 131 1.05 -9.50 -5.34
N VAL A 132 0.58 -10.02 -6.45
CA VAL A 132 1.30 -10.12 -7.72
C VAL A 132 0.47 -9.44 -8.82
N SER A 133 1.10 -9.13 -9.95
CA SER A 133 0.43 -8.56 -11.12
C SER A 133 0.51 -9.52 -12.30
N SER A 134 -0.44 -9.40 -13.21
CA SER A 134 -0.60 -10.25 -14.38
C SER A 134 -0.55 -9.41 -15.65
N TRP A 135 0.07 -9.97 -16.68
CA TRP A 135 0.08 -9.37 -18.01
C TRP A 135 0.13 -10.44 -19.11
N ILE A 136 -0.66 -10.24 -20.16
CA ILE A 136 -0.75 -11.13 -21.32
C ILE A 136 -0.17 -10.41 -22.54
N ASP A 137 0.85 -11.02 -23.15
CA ASP A 137 1.49 -10.50 -24.36
C ASP A 137 0.64 -10.83 -25.60
N LYS A 138 -0.10 -9.84 -26.05
CA LYS A 138 -0.98 -9.96 -27.23
C LYS A 138 -0.21 -10.14 -28.54
N GLU A 139 1.12 -9.96 -28.54
CA GLU A 139 1.98 -10.17 -29.70
C GLU A 139 2.48 -11.61 -29.80
N LYS A 140 2.32 -12.41 -28.75
CA LYS A 140 2.69 -13.83 -28.68
C LYS A 140 1.47 -14.74 -28.86
N ASN A 141 1.72 -16.01 -29.23
CA ASN A 141 0.66 -17.04 -29.19
C ASN A 141 0.53 -17.59 -27.76
N GLN A 142 -0.64 -18.12 -27.41
CA GLN A 142 -0.91 -18.71 -26.09
C GLN A 142 0.02 -19.86 -25.70
N THR A 143 0.66 -20.49 -26.70
CA THR A 143 1.61 -21.61 -26.49
C THR A 143 3.03 -21.15 -26.30
N ASP A 144 3.34 -19.88 -26.58
CA ASP A 144 4.69 -19.35 -26.50
C ASP A 144 5.11 -19.14 -25.04
N GLU A 145 6.40 -19.35 -24.76
CA GLU A 145 6.96 -19.11 -23.43
C GLU A 145 6.77 -17.62 -23.05
N CYS A 146 6.30 -17.39 -21.80
CA CYS A 146 6.04 -16.04 -21.30
C CYS A 146 4.99 -15.24 -22.11
N TYR A 147 4.05 -15.95 -22.74
CA TYR A 147 2.81 -15.33 -23.25
C TYR A 147 2.02 -14.65 -22.11
N HIS A 148 1.89 -15.33 -20.98
CA HIS A 148 1.29 -14.83 -19.75
C HIS A 148 2.40 -14.64 -18.72
N ARG A 149 2.59 -13.42 -18.21
CA ARG A 149 3.59 -13.09 -17.20
C ARG A 149 2.95 -12.77 -15.87
N ILE A 150 3.49 -13.37 -14.81
CA ILE A 150 3.24 -12.96 -13.42
C ILE A 150 4.44 -12.11 -12.98
N ILE A 151 4.14 -10.90 -12.52
CA ILE A 151 5.14 -9.91 -12.11
C ILE A 151 5.07 -9.73 -10.60
N ALA A 152 6.19 -9.79 -9.92
CA ALA A 152 6.27 -9.57 -8.48
C ALA A 152 7.59 -8.89 -8.07
N GLY A 153 7.50 -8.05 -7.03
CA GLY A 153 8.66 -7.55 -6.32
C GLY A 153 8.95 -8.34 -5.07
N THR A 154 10.15 -8.18 -4.50
CA THR A 154 10.56 -8.86 -3.27
C THR A 154 11.11 -7.92 -2.22
N ILE A 155 11.24 -8.44 -1.00
CA ILE A 155 11.91 -7.72 0.09
C ILE A 155 13.41 -7.55 -0.11
N ASP A 156 14.02 -8.22 -1.10
CA ASP A 156 15.41 -8.03 -1.53
C ASP A 156 15.55 -6.95 -2.59
N ALA A 157 14.47 -6.22 -2.89
CA ALA A 157 14.42 -5.20 -3.93
C ALA A 157 14.75 -5.76 -5.32
N GLU A 158 14.22 -6.95 -5.65
CA GLU A 158 14.24 -7.52 -6.98
C GLU A 158 12.83 -7.52 -7.59
N LEU A 159 12.75 -7.35 -8.90
CA LEU A 159 11.54 -7.48 -9.70
C LEU A 159 11.67 -8.70 -10.61
N PHE A 160 10.66 -9.58 -10.62
CA PHE A 160 10.62 -10.79 -11.42
C PHE A 160 9.54 -10.76 -12.48
N ALA A 161 9.82 -11.40 -13.62
CA ALA A 161 8.82 -11.83 -14.57
C ALA A 161 8.83 -13.36 -14.67
N ILE A 162 7.68 -13.98 -14.42
CA ILE A 162 7.50 -15.42 -14.32
C ILE A 162 6.46 -15.85 -15.36
N ASP A 163 6.73 -16.93 -16.08
CA ASP A 163 5.75 -17.55 -16.97
C ASP A 163 4.56 -18.10 -16.17
N GLY A 164 3.38 -17.56 -16.39
CA GLY A 164 2.17 -17.88 -15.62
C GLY A 164 1.71 -19.33 -15.75
N LYS A 165 2.11 -20.02 -16.83
CA LYS A 165 1.77 -21.44 -17.04
C LYS A 165 2.72 -22.39 -16.33
N THR A 166 4.00 -22.05 -16.26
CA THR A 166 5.05 -23.00 -15.84
C THR A 166 5.76 -22.64 -14.54
N GLY A 167 5.60 -21.41 -14.04
CA GLY A 167 6.31 -20.92 -12.86
C GLY A 167 7.80 -20.64 -13.08
N LYS A 168 8.28 -20.65 -14.33
CA LYS A 168 9.69 -20.39 -14.66
C LYS A 168 9.92 -18.92 -14.96
N LEU A 169 11.14 -18.46 -14.68
CA LEU A 169 11.53 -17.09 -15.02
C LEU A 169 11.51 -16.85 -16.53
N CYS A 170 10.99 -15.71 -16.94
CA CYS A 170 11.01 -15.24 -18.32
C CYS A 170 12.42 -14.69 -18.66
N LYS A 171 13.23 -15.49 -19.33
CA LYS A 171 14.65 -15.18 -19.56
C LYS A 171 14.91 -13.94 -20.41
N ASP A 172 13.91 -13.50 -21.15
CA ASP A 172 13.91 -12.27 -21.95
C ASP A 172 13.70 -10.99 -21.14
N PHE A 173 13.43 -11.12 -19.82
CA PHE A 173 13.21 -10.00 -18.90
C PHE A 173 14.45 -9.75 -18.03
N GLY A 174 15.04 -8.55 -18.12
CA GLY A 174 16.20 -8.14 -17.37
C GLY A 174 17.37 -9.13 -17.44
N GLU A 175 17.98 -9.38 -16.31
CA GLU A 175 19.02 -10.41 -16.20
C GLU A 175 18.38 -11.77 -15.86
N SER A 176 18.11 -12.57 -16.89
CA SER A 176 17.55 -13.92 -16.75
C SER A 176 16.23 -13.98 -15.97
N GLY A 177 15.34 -13.04 -16.19
CA GLY A 177 14.02 -12.96 -15.54
C GLY A 177 13.96 -12.03 -14.35
N ARG A 178 15.01 -11.24 -14.09
CA ARG A 178 15.17 -10.40 -12.90
C ARG A 178 15.63 -8.99 -13.24
N VAL A 179 15.20 -8.02 -12.45
CA VAL A 179 15.71 -6.64 -12.44
C VAL A 179 16.07 -6.25 -11.00
N ASP A 180 17.31 -5.80 -10.79
CA ASP A 180 17.78 -5.28 -9.50
C ASP A 180 17.30 -3.83 -9.30
N LEU A 181 16.45 -3.60 -8.31
CA LEU A 181 15.90 -2.30 -8.00
C LEU A 181 16.77 -1.47 -7.04
N ARG A 182 17.93 -1.97 -6.60
CA ARG A 182 18.87 -1.23 -5.75
C ARG A 182 19.71 -0.22 -6.53
N SER A 183 19.71 -0.33 -7.84
CA SER A 183 20.48 0.58 -8.71
C SER A 183 20.06 2.05 -8.47
N GLY A 184 21.04 2.93 -8.26
CA GLY A 184 20.84 4.36 -8.02
C GLY A 184 20.52 4.75 -6.59
N LEU A 185 20.29 3.80 -5.68
CA LEU A 185 19.96 4.11 -4.27
C LEU A 185 21.19 4.47 -3.41
N GLY A 186 22.42 4.25 -3.94
CA GLY A 186 23.65 4.41 -3.17
C GLY A 186 23.79 3.33 -2.08
N ASP A 187 24.87 3.46 -1.28
CA ASP A 187 25.12 2.51 -0.18
C ASP A 187 24.08 2.66 0.93
N HIS A 188 23.44 1.57 1.29
CA HIS A 188 22.42 1.54 2.35
C HIS A 188 22.31 0.14 2.96
N ASN A 189 21.70 0.07 4.13
CA ASN A 189 21.33 -1.22 4.71
C ASN A 189 20.27 -1.89 3.79
N PRO A 190 20.49 -3.13 3.34
CA PRO A 190 19.56 -3.84 2.46
C PRO A 190 18.13 -3.95 3.01
N ALA A 191 17.95 -3.91 4.33
CA ALA A 191 16.64 -3.93 4.98
C ALA A 191 15.88 -2.60 4.86
N PHE A 192 16.50 -1.52 4.37
CA PHE A 192 15.88 -0.19 4.32
C PHE A 192 15.13 0.12 3.03
N TYR A 193 15.21 -0.74 2.01
CA TYR A 193 14.46 -0.59 0.76
C TYR A 193 13.98 -1.96 0.27
N TYR A 194 12.69 -2.11 0.02
CA TYR A 194 12.08 -3.37 -0.39
C TYR A 194 10.75 -3.15 -1.13
N ILE A 195 10.29 -4.18 -1.85
CA ILE A 195 9.01 -4.15 -2.56
C ILE A 195 8.05 -5.13 -1.88
N ASN A 196 6.91 -4.63 -1.44
CA ASN A 196 5.88 -5.41 -0.76
C ASN A 196 4.51 -5.32 -1.41
N SER A 197 4.31 -4.40 -2.34
CA SER A 197 3.06 -4.20 -3.07
C SER A 197 3.17 -4.67 -4.52
N PRO A 198 2.08 -5.18 -5.13
CA PRO A 198 2.09 -5.56 -6.53
C PRO A 198 2.41 -4.35 -7.42
N PRO A 199 3.30 -4.47 -8.41
CA PRO A 199 3.55 -3.41 -9.37
C PRO A 199 2.29 -3.09 -10.18
N ALA A 200 2.08 -1.84 -10.56
CA ALA A 200 1.02 -1.48 -11.48
C ALA A 200 1.41 -1.84 -12.92
N ILE A 201 0.45 -2.35 -13.68
CA ILE A 201 0.63 -2.63 -15.10
C ILE A 201 -0.18 -1.61 -15.90
N ILE A 202 0.48 -0.93 -16.82
CA ILE A 202 -0.17 0.00 -17.75
C ILE A 202 0.46 -0.11 -19.14
N ASN A 203 -0.37 -0.41 -20.14
CA ASN A 203 0.12 -0.71 -21.48
C ASN A 203 1.21 -1.80 -21.45
N ASP A 204 2.40 -1.50 -21.93
CA ASP A 204 3.56 -2.42 -21.91
C ASP A 204 4.59 -2.04 -20.83
N LEU A 205 4.14 -1.39 -19.75
CA LEU A 205 4.99 -0.94 -18.64
C LEU A 205 4.61 -1.59 -17.32
N ILE A 206 5.64 -1.88 -16.53
CA ILE A 206 5.57 -2.21 -15.10
C ILE A 206 5.96 -0.95 -14.35
N VAL A 207 5.07 -0.42 -13.51
CA VAL A 207 5.38 0.73 -12.65
C VAL A 207 5.46 0.27 -11.21
N THR A 208 6.58 0.52 -10.54
CA THR A 208 6.80 0.11 -9.15
C THR A 208 7.39 1.24 -8.31
N GLY A 209 6.85 1.41 -7.12
CA GLY A 209 7.46 2.15 -6.03
C GLY A 209 8.25 1.20 -5.13
N GLY A 210 8.61 1.67 -3.95
CA GLY A 210 9.27 0.86 -2.92
C GLY A 210 8.85 1.30 -1.52
N SER A 211 8.92 0.39 -0.58
CA SER A 211 8.83 0.67 0.84
C SER A 211 10.21 1.03 1.39
N ILE A 212 10.25 1.99 2.28
CA ILE A 212 11.46 2.43 2.98
C ILE A 212 11.25 2.20 4.47
N ALA A 213 12.30 1.83 5.18
CA ALA A 213 12.23 1.60 6.63
C ALA A 213 11.89 2.92 7.36
N ASP A 214 10.81 2.88 8.16
CA ASP A 214 10.29 4.03 8.88
C ASP A 214 11.16 4.36 10.10
N ASN A 215 11.31 5.64 10.40
CA ASN A 215 11.89 6.20 11.64
C ASN A 215 13.31 5.71 12.04
N VAL A 216 14.01 5.00 11.15
CA VAL A 216 15.36 4.46 11.44
C VAL A 216 16.48 5.45 11.17
N SER A 217 16.31 6.35 10.20
CA SER A 217 17.30 7.37 9.81
C SER A 217 16.70 8.41 8.87
N THR A 218 17.22 9.63 8.92
CA THR A 218 16.92 10.70 7.95
C THR A 218 17.65 10.52 6.62
N THR A 219 18.59 9.57 6.54
CA THR A 219 19.40 9.27 5.36
C THR A 219 19.08 7.92 4.74
N VAL A 220 17.88 7.40 4.96
CA VAL A 220 17.35 6.21 4.29
C VAL A 220 17.37 6.38 2.76
N PRO A 221 17.29 5.30 1.96
CA PRO A 221 17.18 5.40 0.51
C PRO A 221 16.04 6.31 0.06
N GLY A 222 16.13 6.85 -1.15
CA GLY A 222 15.05 7.64 -1.75
C GLY A 222 13.88 6.80 -2.23
N GLY A 223 12.69 7.37 -2.22
CA GLY A 223 11.43 6.70 -2.58
C GLY A 223 11.13 6.71 -4.08
N VAL A 224 12.14 6.54 -4.92
CA VAL A 224 12.00 6.58 -6.37
C VAL A 224 10.94 5.61 -6.91
N VAL A 225 10.13 6.08 -7.86
CA VAL A 225 9.21 5.26 -8.66
C VAL A 225 9.81 5.04 -10.04
N ARG A 226 9.71 3.81 -10.56
CA ARG A 226 10.34 3.43 -11.83
C ARG A 226 9.36 2.69 -12.71
N ALA A 227 9.49 2.91 -14.03
CA ALA A 227 8.79 2.13 -15.02
C ALA A 227 9.76 1.32 -15.87
N TYR A 228 9.42 0.06 -16.05
CA TYR A 228 10.19 -0.88 -16.85
C TYR A 228 9.35 -1.41 -18.01
N ASN A 229 9.99 -1.64 -19.15
CA ASN A 229 9.35 -2.38 -20.23
C ASN A 229 9.01 -3.80 -19.78
N ILE A 230 7.77 -4.22 -19.94
CA ILE A 230 7.27 -5.49 -19.38
C ILE A 230 7.82 -6.71 -20.10
N ARG A 231 8.28 -6.56 -21.36
CA ARG A 231 8.91 -7.65 -22.11
C ARG A 231 10.39 -7.78 -21.81
N THR A 232 11.10 -6.64 -21.76
CA THR A 232 12.58 -6.65 -21.69
C THR A 232 13.16 -6.38 -20.30
N GLY A 233 12.38 -5.78 -19.38
CA GLY A 233 12.90 -5.34 -18.09
C GLY A 233 13.78 -4.09 -18.15
N GLU A 234 13.90 -3.46 -19.32
CA GLU A 234 14.66 -2.21 -19.46
C GLU A 234 13.95 -1.05 -18.76
N LEU A 235 14.71 -0.20 -18.05
CA LEU A 235 14.19 1.02 -17.44
C LEU A 235 13.77 2.00 -18.54
N VAL A 236 12.49 2.41 -18.51
CA VAL A 236 11.93 3.39 -19.46
C VAL A 236 11.99 4.80 -18.88
N TRP A 237 11.56 4.97 -17.65
CA TRP A 237 11.63 6.23 -16.93
C TRP A 237 11.70 5.99 -15.41
N TYR A 238 12.09 7.05 -14.68
CA TYR A 238 11.98 7.11 -13.22
C TYR A 238 11.44 8.47 -12.80
N TRP A 239 10.84 8.51 -11.64
CA TRP A 239 10.43 9.71 -10.93
C TRP A 239 11.05 9.70 -9.53
N ASP A 240 11.97 10.64 -9.29
CA ASP A 240 12.52 10.90 -7.96
C ASP A 240 11.64 11.97 -7.29
N PRO A 241 11.03 11.73 -6.12
CA PRO A 241 10.08 12.66 -5.48
C PRO A 241 10.78 13.87 -4.83
N ILE A 242 11.63 14.54 -5.56
CA ILE A 242 12.29 15.79 -5.15
C ILE A 242 11.41 17.01 -5.50
N PRO A 243 11.48 18.12 -4.72
CA PRO A 243 10.78 19.34 -5.04
C PRO A 243 11.15 19.88 -6.44
N PRO A 244 10.23 20.56 -7.14
CA PRO A 244 10.55 21.25 -8.39
C PRO A 244 11.73 22.20 -8.19
N ASN A 245 12.66 22.26 -9.15
CA ASN A 245 13.88 23.06 -9.15
C ASN A 245 15.00 22.58 -8.21
N GLN A 246 14.92 21.41 -7.65
CA GLN A 246 16.03 20.77 -6.97
C GLN A 246 16.84 19.93 -7.96
N GLU A 247 18.17 20.13 -7.97
CA GLU A 247 19.06 19.40 -8.87
C GLU A 247 19.27 17.95 -8.39
N PRO A 248 19.36 16.98 -9.30
CA PRO A 248 19.70 15.60 -8.97
C PRO A 248 21.09 15.48 -8.34
N ILE A 249 21.27 14.47 -7.49
CA ILE A 249 22.58 14.15 -6.90
C ILE A 249 23.41 13.37 -7.95
N ILE A 250 24.65 13.84 -8.18
CA ILE A 250 25.63 13.14 -9.04
C ILE A 250 26.79 12.68 -8.16
N ASP A 251 27.14 11.41 -8.22
CA ASP A 251 28.27 10.84 -7.49
C ASP A 251 29.64 11.17 -8.14
N ASP A 252 30.73 10.83 -7.45
CA ASP A 252 32.10 11.11 -7.92
C ASP A 252 32.46 10.41 -9.24
N THR A 253 31.65 9.44 -9.67
CA THR A 253 31.82 8.74 -10.95
C THR A 253 30.98 9.37 -12.07
N GLY A 254 30.20 10.40 -11.78
CA GLY A 254 29.27 11.04 -12.71
C GLY A 254 27.94 10.31 -12.86
N ARG A 255 27.66 9.32 -11.98
CA ARG A 255 26.40 8.61 -11.96
C ARG A 255 25.37 9.37 -11.14
N GLN A 256 24.14 9.50 -11.67
CA GLN A 256 23.03 10.05 -10.91
C GLN A 256 22.58 9.08 -9.81
N LEU A 257 22.41 9.62 -8.61
CA LEU A 257 21.82 8.96 -7.46
C LEU A 257 20.45 9.58 -7.15
N TYR A 258 19.54 8.78 -6.61
CA TYR A 258 18.26 9.27 -6.12
C TYR A 258 18.42 9.98 -4.77
N GLN A 259 17.61 11.01 -4.56
CA GLN A 259 17.64 11.81 -3.33
C GLN A 259 17.25 10.93 -2.13
N ARG A 260 18.08 10.95 -1.08
CA ARG A 260 17.83 10.19 0.15
C ARG A 260 16.81 10.90 1.05
N GLY A 261 16.08 10.10 1.84
CA GLY A 261 15.12 10.59 2.82
C GLY A 261 13.85 11.21 2.23
N THR A 262 13.60 11.03 0.92
CA THR A 262 12.35 11.49 0.28
C THR A 262 11.18 10.59 0.63
N THR A 263 9.97 11.05 0.32
CA THR A 263 8.75 10.23 0.35
C THR A 263 8.89 8.99 -0.53
N ASN A 264 8.11 7.96 -0.26
CA ASN A 264 8.10 6.69 -0.97
C ASN A 264 6.69 6.35 -1.49
N VAL A 265 6.56 5.25 -2.25
CA VAL A 265 5.28 4.68 -2.67
C VAL A 265 5.26 3.22 -2.28
N TRP A 266 4.87 2.95 -1.04
CA TRP A 266 4.85 1.62 -0.46
C TRP A 266 3.52 0.88 -0.68
N SER A 267 2.46 1.62 -0.97
CA SER A 267 1.12 1.08 -1.21
C SER A 267 0.88 0.81 -2.70
N ILE A 268 -0.35 0.45 -3.04
CA ILE A 268 -0.71 -0.01 -4.38
C ILE A 268 -0.97 1.20 -5.30
N ILE A 269 -0.34 1.19 -6.47
CA ILE A 269 -0.49 2.21 -7.51
C ILE A 269 -1.72 1.89 -8.36
N SER A 270 -2.53 2.89 -8.69
CA SER A 270 -3.61 2.75 -9.67
C SER A 270 -3.16 3.21 -11.05
N ALA A 271 -3.74 2.60 -12.10
CA ALA A 271 -3.39 2.88 -13.48
C ALA A 271 -4.66 3.14 -14.33
N ASP A 272 -4.62 4.21 -15.12
CA ASP A 272 -5.68 4.58 -16.06
C ASP A 272 -5.15 4.59 -17.50
N PRO A 273 -5.32 3.47 -18.25
CA PRO A 273 -4.86 3.41 -19.63
C PRO A 273 -5.56 4.41 -20.57
N GLU A 274 -6.80 4.80 -20.25
CA GLU A 274 -7.56 5.75 -21.07
C GLU A 274 -6.98 7.17 -20.96
N LEU A 275 -6.59 7.57 -19.74
CA LEU A 275 -5.96 8.86 -19.50
C LEU A 275 -4.44 8.83 -19.66
N ASN A 276 -3.85 7.64 -19.80
CA ASN A 276 -2.40 7.38 -19.76
C ASN A 276 -1.74 7.94 -18.49
N LEU A 277 -2.38 7.71 -17.33
CA LEU A 277 -1.93 8.18 -16.03
C LEU A 277 -1.75 7.01 -15.05
N VAL A 278 -0.79 7.16 -14.14
CA VAL A 278 -0.68 6.36 -12.92
C VAL A 278 -0.83 7.27 -11.71
N TYR A 279 -1.52 6.77 -10.67
CA TYR A 279 -1.79 7.52 -9.44
C TYR A 279 -1.05 6.88 -8.28
N LEU A 280 -0.15 7.64 -7.69
CA LEU A 280 0.77 7.22 -6.65
C LEU A 280 0.26 7.68 -5.29
N PRO A 281 -0.05 6.77 -4.35
CA PRO A 281 -0.27 7.12 -2.95
C PRO A 281 1.08 7.26 -2.26
N THR A 282 1.53 8.48 -2.02
CA THR A 282 2.85 8.70 -1.45
C THR A 282 2.86 8.55 0.07
N GLY A 283 3.92 7.97 0.57
CA GLY A 283 4.23 7.83 1.97
C GLY A 283 4.65 9.14 2.63
N ASN A 284 5.16 9.06 3.85
CA ASN A 284 5.74 10.21 4.52
C ASN A 284 7.24 10.35 4.15
N THR A 285 7.79 11.52 4.38
CA THR A 285 9.22 11.80 4.29
C THR A 285 9.88 11.44 5.63
N ALA A 286 10.97 10.66 5.59
CA ALA A 286 11.66 10.23 6.82
C ALA A 286 12.25 11.43 7.62
N ALA A 287 12.14 11.43 8.95
CA ALA A 287 11.42 10.50 9.83
C ALA A 287 9.97 10.98 10.02
N ASP A 288 9.03 10.06 10.40
CA ASP A 288 7.60 10.36 10.34
C ASP A 288 7.10 11.37 11.37
N ASN A 289 7.69 11.38 12.59
CA ASN A 289 7.20 12.19 13.70
C ASN A 289 8.03 13.46 13.97
N TYR A 290 9.02 13.75 13.12
CA TYR A 290 9.83 14.97 13.19
C TYR A 290 10.27 15.41 11.79
N GLY A 291 9.86 16.60 11.37
CA GLY A 291 10.08 17.14 10.04
C GLY A 291 11.09 18.28 9.93
N GLY A 292 11.65 18.77 11.04
CA GLY A 292 12.49 19.96 11.06
C GLY A 292 13.77 19.91 10.21
N HIS A 293 14.19 18.73 9.78
CA HIS A 293 15.37 18.53 8.90
C HIS A 293 15.01 18.34 7.42
N ARG A 294 13.73 18.24 7.04
CA ARG A 294 13.29 17.85 5.69
C ARG A 294 13.65 18.87 4.61
N ASN A 295 13.77 20.15 4.96
CA ASN A 295 14.17 21.22 4.01
C ASN A 295 13.37 21.23 2.70
N GLY A 296 12.07 20.97 2.77
CA GLY A 296 11.17 20.94 1.63
C GLY A 296 11.08 19.61 0.89
N LEU A 297 11.82 18.57 1.30
CA LEU A 297 11.70 17.22 0.71
C LEU A 297 10.32 16.59 0.89
N ASP A 298 9.47 17.16 1.73
CA ASP A 298 8.08 16.77 1.95
C ASP A 298 7.08 17.39 0.95
N TYR A 299 7.57 18.01 -0.13
CA TYR A 299 6.71 18.62 -1.16
C TYR A 299 5.70 17.62 -1.79
N TYR A 300 6.11 16.38 -2.02
CA TYR A 300 5.25 15.30 -2.53
C TYR A 300 4.86 14.28 -1.45
N SER A 301 5.17 14.54 -0.19
CA SER A 301 4.84 13.66 0.94
C SER A 301 3.33 13.64 1.18
N SER A 302 2.82 12.50 1.66
CA SER A 302 1.42 12.35 2.10
C SER A 302 0.41 12.88 1.06
N SER A 303 0.64 12.50 -0.21
CA SER A 303 -0.06 13.04 -1.38
C SER A 303 -0.61 11.94 -2.29
N VAL A 304 -1.57 12.31 -3.12
CA VAL A 304 -1.85 11.59 -4.36
C VAL A 304 -1.13 12.31 -5.49
N VAL A 305 -0.23 11.62 -6.18
CA VAL A 305 0.54 12.17 -7.30
C VAL A 305 0.15 11.44 -8.58
N ALA A 306 -0.25 12.17 -9.61
CA ALA A 306 -0.51 11.62 -10.93
C ALA A 306 0.68 11.85 -11.85
N LEU A 307 1.22 10.76 -12.41
CA LEU A 307 2.27 10.81 -13.41
C LEU A 307 1.72 10.41 -14.79
N ASN A 308 2.27 11.03 -15.83
CA ASN A 308 2.11 10.52 -17.18
C ASN A 308 2.78 9.14 -17.29
N ALA A 309 2.01 8.12 -17.64
CA ALA A 309 2.50 6.74 -17.63
C ALA A 309 3.61 6.47 -18.65
N SER A 310 3.67 7.26 -19.75
CA SER A 310 4.69 7.09 -20.79
C SER A 310 6.00 7.81 -20.48
N THR A 311 5.98 8.89 -19.67
CA THR A 311 7.17 9.74 -19.46
C THR A 311 7.63 9.82 -18.01
N GLY A 312 6.77 9.48 -17.03
CA GLY A 312 7.03 9.67 -15.61
C GLY A 312 6.92 11.12 -15.13
N GLU A 313 6.51 12.05 -15.99
CA GLU A 313 6.33 13.45 -15.62
C GLU A 313 5.11 13.65 -14.73
N VAL A 314 5.24 14.52 -13.72
CA VAL A 314 4.12 14.89 -12.84
C VAL A 314 3.09 15.70 -13.63
N VAL A 315 1.84 15.23 -13.64
CA VAL A 315 0.69 15.94 -14.23
C VAL A 315 0.01 16.81 -13.19
N TRP A 316 -0.23 16.24 -12.01
CA TRP A 316 -0.75 16.95 -10.84
C TRP A 316 -0.40 16.19 -9.55
N HIS A 317 -0.48 16.90 -8.42
CA HIS A 317 -0.48 16.26 -7.10
C HIS A 317 -1.46 16.97 -6.17
N PHE A 318 -1.95 16.23 -5.21
CA PHE A 318 -2.82 16.72 -4.14
C PHE A 318 -2.31 16.22 -2.81
N GLN A 319 -1.83 17.13 -1.96
CA GLN A 319 -1.31 16.81 -0.63
C GLN A 319 -2.46 16.67 0.37
N THR A 320 -2.60 15.50 0.99
CA THR A 320 -3.65 15.23 1.97
C THR A 320 -3.30 15.69 3.38
N VAL A 321 -2.01 15.86 3.67
CA VAL A 321 -1.47 16.40 4.93
C VAL A 321 -0.25 17.27 4.62
N HIS A 322 -0.29 18.52 5.04
CA HIS A 322 0.83 19.45 4.93
C HIS A 322 1.84 19.22 6.04
N HIS A 323 3.13 19.07 5.71
CA HIS A 323 4.20 18.84 6.67
C HIS A 323 3.84 17.78 7.71
N ASP A 324 3.63 16.56 7.22
CA ASP A 324 3.12 15.44 8.01
C ASP A 324 4.12 15.00 9.09
N ILE A 325 3.78 15.23 10.34
CA ILE A 325 4.53 14.79 11.54
C ILE A 325 3.72 13.79 12.38
N TRP A 326 2.70 13.18 11.79
CA TRP A 326 1.79 12.25 12.45
C TRP A 326 1.82 10.85 11.85
N ASP A 327 2.59 10.64 10.78
CA ASP A 327 2.52 9.44 9.94
C ASP A 327 1.09 9.22 9.36
N TYR A 328 0.52 10.32 8.85
CA TYR A 328 -0.77 10.33 8.17
C TYR A 328 -0.64 10.29 6.65
N ASP A 329 0.39 9.61 6.18
CA ASP A 329 0.65 9.37 4.76
C ASP A 329 -0.51 8.66 4.05
N VAL A 330 -0.47 8.62 2.72
CA VAL A 330 -1.53 8.01 1.92
C VAL A 330 -1.34 6.48 1.87
N PRO A 331 -2.17 5.71 2.60
CA PRO A 331 -1.87 4.31 2.84
C PRO A 331 -2.49 3.36 1.81
N SER A 332 -3.49 3.80 1.02
CA SER A 332 -4.31 2.91 0.20
C SER A 332 -4.27 3.25 -1.27
N GLN A 333 -4.60 2.26 -2.09
CA GLN A 333 -4.75 2.44 -3.53
C GLN A 333 -5.74 3.59 -3.84
N PRO A 334 -5.35 4.59 -4.66
CA PRO A 334 -6.28 5.60 -5.17
C PRO A 334 -7.38 4.91 -6.00
N THR A 335 -8.58 4.77 -5.46
CA THR A 335 -9.61 3.90 -6.05
C THR A 335 -10.53 4.68 -6.98
N PHE A 336 -10.75 4.18 -8.19
CA PHE A 336 -11.60 4.85 -9.18
C PHE A 336 -13.06 4.85 -8.75
N TYR A 337 -13.64 6.04 -8.73
CA TYR A 337 -15.01 6.26 -8.30
C TYR A 337 -15.63 7.40 -9.10
N ASP A 338 -16.19 7.07 -10.26
CA ASP A 338 -16.79 8.08 -11.13
C ASP A 338 -18.03 8.70 -10.49
N VAL A 339 -18.08 10.02 -10.49
CA VAL A 339 -19.09 10.80 -9.78
C VAL A 339 -19.98 11.57 -10.75
N LYS A 340 -21.30 11.47 -10.58
CA LYS A 340 -22.24 12.33 -11.31
C LYS A 340 -22.41 13.63 -10.56
N LYS A 341 -21.97 14.75 -11.15
CA LYS A 341 -22.13 16.10 -10.62
C LYS A 341 -22.70 17.02 -11.70
N ASP A 342 -23.73 17.79 -11.38
CA ASP A 342 -24.38 18.74 -12.29
C ASP A 342 -24.78 18.12 -13.65
N GLY A 343 -25.25 16.86 -13.60
CA GLY A 343 -25.70 16.11 -14.78
C GLY A 343 -24.58 15.48 -15.61
N LYS A 344 -23.32 15.74 -15.31
CA LYS A 344 -22.13 15.17 -15.99
C LYS A 344 -21.48 14.09 -15.14
N MET A 345 -20.98 13.04 -15.79
CA MET A 345 -20.07 12.08 -15.18
C MET A 345 -18.67 12.67 -15.17
N ILE A 346 -18.02 12.66 -14.00
CA ILE A 346 -16.64 13.09 -13.81
C ILE A 346 -15.85 11.83 -13.48
N LYS A 347 -14.78 11.59 -14.23
CA LYS A 347 -13.78 10.57 -13.89
C LYS A 347 -13.10 10.99 -12.61
N ALA A 348 -13.38 10.30 -11.52
CA ALA A 348 -12.85 10.65 -10.22
C ALA A 348 -12.13 9.45 -9.58
N LEU A 349 -11.35 9.73 -8.57
CA LEU A 349 -10.82 8.75 -7.64
C LEU A 349 -11.20 9.11 -6.21
N ALA A 350 -11.35 8.09 -5.38
CA ALA A 350 -11.55 8.19 -3.94
C ALA A 350 -10.26 7.79 -3.24
N GLN A 351 -9.71 8.69 -2.42
CA GLN A 351 -8.57 8.42 -1.56
C GLN A 351 -9.00 8.36 -0.12
N THR A 352 -8.99 7.17 0.47
CA THR A 352 -9.18 6.97 1.91
C THR A 352 -7.85 7.18 2.64
N THR A 353 -7.90 7.72 3.85
CA THR A 353 -6.72 8.16 4.61
C THR A 353 -6.72 7.66 6.05
N LYS A 354 -5.54 7.68 6.68
CA LYS A 354 -5.34 7.35 8.10
C LYS A 354 -6.14 8.26 9.05
N MET A 355 -6.43 9.51 8.62
CA MET A 355 -7.30 10.43 9.36
C MET A 355 -8.79 10.05 9.30
N GLY A 356 -9.15 9.03 8.54
CA GLY A 356 -10.55 8.68 8.28
C GLY A 356 -11.25 9.58 7.28
N PHE A 357 -10.52 10.44 6.57
CA PHE A 357 -11.05 11.25 5.48
C PHE A 357 -11.14 10.47 4.18
N VAL A 358 -12.06 10.90 3.31
CA VAL A 358 -12.12 10.47 1.91
C VAL A 358 -12.04 11.70 1.04
N PHE A 359 -10.95 11.82 0.30
CA PHE A 359 -10.80 12.85 -0.72
C PHE A 359 -11.30 12.31 -2.06
N LEU A 360 -12.22 13.04 -2.70
CA LEU A 360 -12.69 12.73 -4.04
C LEU A 360 -12.08 13.74 -5.01
N LEU A 361 -11.21 13.26 -5.89
CA LEU A 361 -10.44 14.08 -6.81
C LEU A 361 -10.78 13.73 -8.26
N ASN A 362 -10.77 14.72 -9.14
CA ASN A 362 -10.83 14.52 -10.57
C ASN A 362 -9.55 13.83 -11.05
N ARG A 363 -9.64 12.70 -11.75
CA ARG A 363 -8.48 11.92 -12.20
C ARG A 363 -7.61 12.66 -13.21
N GLU A 364 -8.19 13.55 -14.03
CA GLU A 364 -7.44 14.29 -15.06
C GLU A 364 -6.68 15.48 -14.48
N THR A 365 -7.26 16.15 -13.46
CA THR A 365 -6.76 17.47 -13.02
C THR A 365 -6.29 17.51 -11.57
N GLY A 366 -6.64 16.52 -10.74
CA GLY A 366 -6.40 16.54 -9.29
C GLY A 366 -7.37 17.46 -8.53
N GLU A 367 -8.25 18.19 -9.21
CA GLU A 367 -9.19 19.10 -8.56
C GLU A 367 -10.19 18.34 -7.67
N PRO A 368 -10.46 18.83 -6.45
CA PRO A 368 -11.45 18.24 -5.57
C PRO A 368 -12.87 18.28 -6.17
N ILE A 369 -13.57 17.16 -6.13
CA ILE A 369 -14.99 17.07 -6.56
C ILE A 369 -15.92 17.85 -5.60
N PHE A 370 -15.65 17.78 -4.31
CA PHE A 370 -16.31 18.57 -3.28
C PHE A 370 -15.33 19.55 -2.66
N PRO A 371 -15.80 20.71 -2.16
CA PRO A 371 -14.91 21.69 -1.54
C PRO A 371 -14.07 21.08 -0.42
N ILE A 372 -12.82 21.49 -0.36
CA ILE A 372 -11.88 21.21 0.71
C ILE A 372 -11.62 22.53 1.42
N GLU A 373 -11.70 22.54 2.74
CA GLU A 373 -11.48 23.72 3.58
C GLU A 373 -10.14 23.60 4.27
N GLU A 374 -9.31 24.63 4.11
CA GLU A 374 -8.12 24.81 4.94
C GLU A 374 -8.56 25.29 6.33
N ARG A 375 -8.41 24.43 7.34
CA ARG A 375 -8.80 24.74 8.72
C ARG A 375 -7.58 24.84 9.63
N ASP A 376 -7.61 25.80 10.55
CA ASP A 376 -6.60 25.96 11.58
C ASP A 376 -6.48 24.65 12.40
N VAL A 377 -5.23 24.27 12.74
CA VAL A 377 -4.92 23.07 13.52
C VAL A 377 -4.08 23.40 14.75
N PRO A 378 -4.03 22.52 15.77
CA PRO A 378 -3.23 22.71 16.97
C PRO A 378 -1.76 23.01 16.61
N GLN A 379 -1.20 24.02 17.27
CA GLN A 379 0.17 24.50 17.06
C GLN A 379 1.09 24.06 18.19
N GLY A 380 2.40 24.27 18.04
CA GLY A 380 3.40 24.01 19.09
C GLY A 380 4.05 22.63 18.92
N ALA A 381 4.74 22.44 17.79
CA ALA A 381 5.68 21.34 17.59
C ALA A 381 6.86 21.46 18.56
N VAL A 382 7.67 20.41 18.69
CA VAL A 382 8.92 20.41 19.45
C VAL A 382 9.94 21.37 18.82
N GLU A 383 10.96 21.75 19.59
CA GLU A 383 12.02 22.65 19.12
C GLU A 383 12.67 22.15 17.83
N GLY A 384 12.85 23.03 16.85
CA GLY A 384 13.45 22.75 15.55
C GLY A 384 12.46 22.23 14.50
N ASP A 385 11.21 22.01 14.87
CA ASP A 385 10.12 21.61 13.96
C ASP A 385 8.98 22.65 13.95
N TYR A 386 7.98 22.46 13.08
CA TYR A 386 6.81 23.34 12.98
C TYR A 386 5.55 22.56 12.63
N VAL A 387 4.40 23.19 12.82
CA VAL A 387 3.11 22.76 12.30
C VAL A 387 2.63 23.79 11.31
N THR A 388 2.17 23.37 10.14
CA THR A 388 1.49 24.28 9.22
C THR A 388 0.27 24.89 9.88
N LYS A 389 -0.06 26.14 9.54
CA LYS A 389 -1.19 26.83 10.16
C LYS A 389 -2.50 26.08 9.95
N THR A 390 -2.70 25.55 8.76
CA THR A 390 -3.92 24.85 8.35
C THR A 390 -3.61 23.47 7.79
N GLN A 391 -4.67 22.65 7.73
CA GLN A 391 -4.67 21.35 7.05
C GLN A 391 -5.95 21.22 6.19
N PRO A 392 -5.95 20.38 5.14
CA PRO A 392 -7.07 20.19 4.25
C PRO A 392 -8.16 19.29 4.86
N PHE A 393 -9.37 19.79 4.98
CA PHE A 393 -10.53 19.06 5.45
C PHE A 393 -11.58 18.92 4.34
N PRO A 394 -11.87 17.69 3.86
CA PRO A 394 -12.94 17.49 2.90
C PRO A 394 -14.31 17.80 3.53
N THR A 395 -15.15 18.54 2.81
CA THR A 395 -16.50 18.87 3.30
C THR A 395 -17.47 17.70 3.10
N LYS A 396 -17.17 16.80 2.15
CA LYS A 396 -17.93 15.57 1.83
C LYS A 396 -17.00 14.49 1.28
N PRO A 397 -17.26 13.22 1.65
CA PRO A 397 -18.17 12.76 2.70
C PRO A 397 -17.70 13.22 4.08
N LYS A 398 -18.52 12.97 5.11
CA LYS A 398 -18.08 13.15 6.51
C LYS A 398 -16.94 12.17 6.81
N PRO A 399 -16.06 12.48 7.78
CA PRO A 399 -15.05 11.53 8.25
C PRO A 399 -15.66 10.16 8.58
N LEU A 400 -14.98 9.10 8.20
CA LEU A 400 -15.41 7.71 8.44
C LEU A 400 -15.19 7.29 9.90
N THR A 401 -14.33 8.01 10.62
CA THR A 401 -13.97 7.77 12.01
C THR A 401 -14.11 9.06 12.81
N PRO A 402 -14.28 9.00 14.14
CA PRO A 402 -14.14 10.17 14.99
C PRO A 402 -12.73 10.78 14.85
N THR A 403 -12.64 12.10 14.98
CA THR A 403 -11.38 12.88 14.86
C THR A 403 -10.89 13.44 16.21
N TYR A 404 -11.53 13.05 17.28
CA TYR A 404 -11.18 13.38 18.66
C TYR A 404 -11.41 12.18 19.57
N LEU A 405 -10.45 11.84 20.41
CA LEU A 405 -10.60 10.83 21.45
C LEU A 405 -11.16 11.50 22.72
N ASP A 406 -12.44 11.28 23.00
CA ASP A 406 -12.96 11.65 24.29
C ASP A 406 -12.41 10.68 25.35
N PRO A 407 -11.76 11.17 26.42
CA PRO A 407 -11.30 10.31 27.50
C PRO A 407 -12.39 9.45 28.14
N ASP A 408 -13.67 9.85 27.99
CA ASP A 408 -14.80 9.06 28.46
C ASP A 408 -15.15 7.87 27.55
N ASP A 409 -14.68 7.87 26.31
CA ASP A 409 -14.93 6.79 25.34
C ASP A 409 -13.83 5.73 25.30
N VAL A 410 -12.80 5.86 26.15
CA VAL A 410 -11.70 4.86 26.17
C VAL A 410 -12.19 3.49 26.61
N PHE A 411 -11.63 2.46 25.98
CA PHE A 411 -11.94 1.08 26.29
C PHE A 411 -11.15 0.59 27.52
N GLY A 412 -11.72 -0.39 28.23
CA GLY A 412 -11.07 -1.17 29.27
C GLY A 412 -11.87 -2.43 29.53
N PHE A 413 -11.20 -3.56 29.79
CA PHE A 413 -11.84 -4.83 30.10
C PHE A 413 -12.55 -4.81 31.47
N THR A 414 -12.05 -4.00 32.39
CA THR A 414 -12.63 -3.79 33.72
C THR A 414 -12.80 -2.31 34.01
N PRO A 415 -13.64 -1.91 35.00
CA PRO A 415 -13.73 -0.51 35.40
C PRO A 415 -12.38 0.12 35.82
N TRP A 416 -11.48 -0.69 36.39
CA TRP A 416 -10.15 -0.23 36.82
C TRP A 416 -9.25 0.05 35.61
N ASP A 417 -9.19 -0.86 34.63
CA ASP A 417 -8.44 -0.66 33.40
C ASP A 417 -8.96 0.57 32.65
N ARG A 418 -10.30 0.68 32.53
CA ARG A 418 -10.93 1.85 31.92
C ARG A 418 -10.55 3.13 32.66
N GLY A 419 -10.57 3.11 33.99
CA GLY A 419 -10.15 4.24 34.83
C GLY A 419 -8.70 4.63 34.59
N TYR A 420 -7.79 3.64 34.46
CA TYR A 420 -6.38 3.85 34.12
C TYR A 420 -6.23 4.46 32.71
N CYS A 421 -6.84 3.86 31.70
CA CYS A 421 -6.79 4.38 30.32
C CYS A 421 -7.40 5.79 30.20
N LYS A 422 -8.52 6.06 30.89
CA LYS A 422 -9.11 7.39 30.94
C LYS A 422 -8.15 8.41 31.53
N LYS A 423 -7.52 8.09 32.65
CA LYS A 423 -6.54 8.97 33.27
C LYS A 423 -5.35 9.22 32.35
N ALA A 424 -4.81 8.17 31.73
CA ALA A 424 -3.69 8.30 30.78
C ALA A 424 -4.07 9.26 29.62
N ALA A 425 -5.26 9.10 29.03
CA ALA A 425 -5.73 9.98 27.98
C ALA A 425 -5.95 11.46 28.44
N GLN A 426 -6.28 11.67 29.73
CA GLN A 426 -6.43 13.00 30.30
C GLN A 426 -5.10 13.68 30.63
N ASP A 427 -4.08 12.90 30.97
CA ASP A 427 -2.75 13.40 31.35
C ASP A 427 -1.90 13.79 30.10
N LEU A 428 -2.30 13.36 28.91
CA LEU A 428 -1.59 13.62 27.64
C LEU A 428 -2.17 14.85 26.93
N ARG A 429 -1.37 15.46 26.09
CA ARG A 429 -1.82 16.52 25.18
C ARG A 429 -2.82 15.93 24.16
N ASN A 430 -4.06 16.41 24.15
CA ASN A 430 -5.15 15.92 23.31
C ASN A 430 -6.03 17.08 22.83
N GLU A 431 -5.70 17.63 21.68
CA GLU A 431 -6.40 18.74 21.05
C GLU A 431 -7.20 18.32 19.81
N GLY A 432 -7.35 16.98 19.62
CA GLY A 432 -8.02 16.36 18.48
C GLY A 432 -7.05 15.99 17.35
N LEU A 433 -7.61 15.79 16.16
CA LEU A 433 -6.86 15.49 14.96
C LEU A 433 -5.75 16.54 14.74
N TYR A 434 -4.56 16.11 14.37
CA TYR A 434 -3.37 16.94 14.19
C TYR A 434 -2.79 17.54 15.50
N THR A 435 -3.07 16.95 16.67
CA THR A 435 -2.31 17.27 17.89
C THR A 435 -0.82 16.96 17.65
N PRO A 436 0.10 17.94 17.71
CA PRO A 436 1.51 17.68 17.40
C PRO A 436 2.17 16.75 18.41
N PRO A 437 3.15 15.93 17.98
CA PRO A 437 4.04 15.21 18.88
C PRO A 437 4.71 16.13 19.88
N SER A 438 4.80 15.75 21.16
CA SER A 438 5.34 16.60 22.22
C SER A 438 6.25 15.83 23.19
N LEU A 439 7.02 16.54 24.01
CA LEU A 439 7.89 15.93 25.02
C LEU A 439 7.10 15.31 26.17
N GLU A 440 5.99 15.92 26.55
CA GLU A 440 5.06 15.42 27.57
C GLU A 440 4.20 14.25 27.10
N GLY A 441 4.13 14.02 25.82
CA GLY A 441 3.33 13.01 25.17
C GLY A 441 2.00 13.55 24.62
N SER A 442 1.68 13.14 23.40
CA SER A 442 0.48 13.54 22.66
C SER A 442 -0.35 12.33 22.27
N VAL A 443 -1.68 12.49 22.32
CA VAL A 443 -2.63 11.52 21.77
C VAL A 443 -2.73 11.71 20.27
N HIS A 444 -2.46 10.65 19.51
CA HIS A 444 -2.79 10.58 18.09
C HIS A 444 -4.07 9.77 17.90
N TYR A 445 -5.10 10.40 17.34
CA TYR A 445 -6.39 9.76 17.10
C TYR A 445 -7.12 10.34 15.87
N PRO A 446 -7.42 9.50 14.85
CA PRO A 446 -6.93 8.13 14.70
C PRO A 446 -5.41 8.07 14.67
N SER A 447 -4.81 6.94 15.03
CA SER A 447 -3.35 6.78 14.99
C SER A 447 -2.82 6.52 13.58
N ALA A 448 -1.52 6.39 13.43
CA ALA A 448 -0.86 6.00 12.17
C ALA A 448 -1.38 4.68 11.57
N ILE A 449 -1.96 3.80 12.40
CA ILE A 449 -2.65 2.58 11.96
C ILE A 449 -4.16 2.72 11.98
N GLY A 450 -4.70 3.90 12.32
CA GLY A 450 -6.13 4.19 12.43
C GLY A 450 -6.76 4.63 11.10
N GLY A 451 -7.98 5.15 11.17
CA GLY A 451 -8.74 5.56 10.00
C GLY A 451 -8.95 4.42 9.02
N ALA A 452 -8.69 4.67 7.73
CA ALA A 452 -8.58 3.63 6.70
C ALA A 452 -7.09 3.44 6.35
N ASN A 453 -6.67 2.18 6.16
CA ASN A 453 -5.28 1.84 5.88
C ASN A 453 -5.14 1.11 4.52
N TRP A 454 -4.01 0.46 4.25
CA TRP A 454 -3.61 -0.09 2.96
C TRP A 454 -4.65 -0.99 2.27
N GLY A 455 -5.60 -1.58 2.99
CA GLY A 455 -6.67 -2.39 2.40
C GLY A 455 -7.58 -1.62 1.43
N GLY A 456 -7.63 -0.29 1.55
CA GLY A 456 -8.42 0.57 0.67
C GLY A 456 -9.94 0.38 0.76
N PRO A 457 -10.71 1.10 -0.08
CA PRO A 457 -12.15 0.95 -0.18
C PRO A 457 -12.56 -0.02 -1.28
N ALA A 458 -13.78 -0.56 -1.19
CA ALA A 458 -14.49 -1.21 -2.27
C ALA A 458 -15.56 -0.27 -2.84
N ILE A 459 -15.79 -0.30 -4.16
CA ILE A 459 -16.73 0.57 -4.86
C ILE A 459 -17.82 -0.26 -5.55
N ASP A 460 -19.03 -0.20 -5.04
CA ASP A 460 -20.21 -0.66 -5.76
C ASP A 460 -20.73 0.46 -6.66
N SER A 461 -20.26 0.50 -7.89
CA SER A 461 -20.65 1.52 -8.87
C SER A 461 -22.13 1.44 -9.27
N SER A 462 -22.74 0.26 -9.15
CA SER A 462 -24.17 0.06 -9.50
C SER A 462 -25.10 0.76 -8.52
N ARG A 463 -24.73 0.80 -7.24
CA ARG A 463 -25.48 1.46 -6.15
C ARG A 463 -24.87 2.79 -5.71
N ASN A 464 -23.73 3.15 -6.29
CA ASN A 464 -22.99 4.37 -5.93
C ASN A 464 -22.59 4.39 -4.44
N ILE A 465 -22.03 3.27 -3.97
CA ILE A 465 -21.61 3.08 -2.58
C ILE A 465 -20.11 2.83 -2.51
N LEU A 466 -19.44 3.54 -1.61
CA LEU A 466 -18.09 3.27 -1.17
C LEU A 466 -18.14 2.58 0.19
N ILE A 467 -17.39 1.48 0.33
CA ILE A 467 -17.29 0.69 1.57
C ILE A 467 -15.82 0.67 1.95
N ALA A 468 -15.50 1.09 3.16
CA ALA A 468 -14.13 1.05 3.70
C ALA A 468 -14.10 0.47 5.10
N ASN A 469 -13.09 -0.34 5.38
CA ASN A 469 -12.77 -0.74 6.75
C ASN A 469 -12.10 0.42 7.47
N THR A 470 -12.47 0.63 8.73
CA THR A 470 -11.85 1.66 9.56
C THR A 470 -11.43 1.11 10.91
N MET A 471 -10.39 1.70 11.48
CA MET A 471 -9.89 1.40 12.81
C MET A 471 -9.92 2.66 13.69
N ASN A 472 -10.52 2.53 14.87
CA ASN A 472 -10.60 3.59 15.87
C ASN A 472 -9.59 3.34 16.99
N LEU A 473 -8.30 3.26 16.62
CA LEU A 473 -7.21 3.07 17.56
C LEU A 473 -6.51 4.39 17.82
N SER A 474 -6.17 4.63 19.08
CA SER A 474 -5.29 5.72 19.48
C SER A 474 -3.87 5.21 19.74
N SER A 475 -2.90 6.08 19.52
CA SER A 475 -1.53 5.88 19.98
C SER A 475 -1.06 7.09 20.79
N THR A 476 0.00 6.91 21.55
CA THR A 476 0.69 7.99 22.25
C THR A 476 2.05 8.18 21.61
N ILE A 477 2.38 9.41 21.23
CA ILE A 477 3.70 9.77 20.74
C ILE A 477 4.37 10.65 21.80
N VAL A 478 5.56 10.23 22.24
CA VAL A 478 6.42 10.96 23.16
C VAL A 478 7.74 11.26 22.45
N MET A 479 8.03 12.54 22.25
CA MET A 479 9.31 12.95 21.67
C MET A 479 10.40 12.95 22.74
N VAL A 480 11.55 12.38 22.42
CA VAL A 480 12.71 12.33 23.32
C VAL A 480 13.85 13.12 22.70
N PRO A 481 14.42 14.12 23.42
CA PRO A 481 15.57 14.85 22.92
C PRO A 481 16.76 13.93 22.63
N ARG A 482 17.45 14.14 21.51
CA ARG A 482 18.59 13.31 21.09
C ARG A 482 19.63 13.13 22.20
N SER A 483 19.93 14.20 22.94
CA SER A 483 20.89 14.16 24.06
C SER A 483 20.49 13.20 25.18
N GLU A 484 19.20 13.07 25.46
CA GLU A 484 18.68 12.14 26.47
C GLU A 484 18.68 10.71 25.93
N CYS A 485 18.29 10.51 24.68
CA CYS A 485 18.38 9.23 24.00
C CYS A 485 19.82 8.71 23.96
N ASP A 486 20.79 9.56 23.55
CA ASP A 486 22.21 9.20 23.47
C ASP A 486 22.79 8.85 24.86
N LYS A 487 22.33 9.53 25.91
CA LYS A 487 22.70 9.21 27.29
C LYS A 487 22.16 7.84 27.72
N ALA A 488 20.87 7.59 27.49
CA ALA A 488 20.24 6.32 27.81
C ALA A 488 20.88 5.15 27.05
N LEU A 489 21.20 5.32 25.76
CA LEU A 489 21.89 4.31 24.96
C LEU A 489 23.31 4.00 25.51
N LYS A 490 24.06 5.03 25.95
CA LYS A 490 25.38 4.82 26.56
C LYS A 490 25.31 4.09 27.91
N GLU A 491 24.28 4.36 28.70
CA GLU A 491 24.04 3.66 29.97
C GLU A 491 23.68 2.20 29.72
N LEU A 492 22.78 1.91 28.77
CA LEU A 492 22.43 0.55 28.36
C LEU A 492 23.60 -0.25 27.79
N ALA A 493 24.46 0.39 26.99
CA ALA A 493 25.66 -0.25 26.44
C ALA A 493 26.68 -0.63 27.53
N ARG A 494 26.73 0.10 28.65
CA ARG A 494 27.56 -0.24 29.81
C ARG A 494 27.07 -1.47 30.55
N ASP A 495 25.75 -1.69 30.56
CA ASP A 495 25.13 -2.81 31.28
C ASP A 495 25.10 -4.12 30.46
N SER A 496 25.90 -4.20 29.38
CA SER A 496 26.07 -5.37 28.48
C SER A 496 24.80 -6.02 27.96
N VAL A 497 23.68 -5.30 27.88
CA VAL A 497 22.40 -5.84 27.40
C VAL A 497 22.09 -5.30 26.01
N GLN A 498 22.72 -5.91 25.01
CA GLN A 498 22.54 -5.60 23.58
C GLN A 498 21.08 -5.73 23.11
N SER A 499 20.27 -6.50 23.82
CA SER A 499 18.87 -6.80 23.53
C SER A 499 17.87 -5.69 23.92
N ARG A 500 18.26 -4.68 24.68
CA ARG A 500 17.40 -3.53 24.98
C ARG A 500 17.49 -2.41 23.94
N PHE A 501 18.39 -2.53 22.97
CA PHE A 501 18.57 -1.53 21.91
C PHE A 501 17.39 -1.40 20.97
N SER A 502 16.74 -2.50 20.63
CA SER A 502 15.59 -2.48 19.71
C SER A 502 14.35 -1.77 20.28
N ALA A 503 14.22 -1.73 21.59
CA ALA A 503 13.08 -1.08 22.26
C ALA A 503 13.24 0.46 22.38
N LEU A 504 14.44 0.99 22.19
CA LEU A 504 14.73 2.44 22.26
C LEU A 504 14.98 3.09 20.89
N GLN A 505 14.99 2.27 19.83
CA GLN A 505 15.10 2.77 18.46
C GLN A 505 13.73 3.00 17.80
N GLN A 506 12.65 2.66 18.50
CA GLN A 506 11.26 2.96 18.10
C GLN A 506 10.85 4.33 18.72
#